data_221a528ca61068741b947b1e725824f3
#
_entry.id   221a528ca61068741b947b1e725824f3
#
_cell.length_a   1.000
_cell.length_b   1.000
_cell.length_c   1.000
_cell.angle_alpha   90.00
_cell.angle_beta   90.00
_cell.angle_gamma   90.00
#
_symmetry.space_group_name_H-M   'P 1'
#
loop_
_entity.id
_entity.type
_entity.pdbx_description
1 polymer ?
#
loop_
_entity_poly.entity_id
_entity_poly.type
_entity_poly.pdbx_seq_one_letter_code
_entity_poly.pdbx_strand_id
1 'polypeptide(L)'
;MNPATPASGAAPDSADSRLRSILAKGEEISHLVSAIGCVIALTPRRLLIVREGSSFRPKTGVREWELDAGLSVRAGMVRQGSGSLVIKWGRNATSVFVRADRWDEAMALVGTVRARLRLEEGRTRGGRRPPGG
;
A
#
# COMPACT_ATOMS: atom_id res chain seq x y z
N MET A 1 -26.42 20.47 9.24
CA MET A 1 -25.95 20.04 9.17
C MET A 1 -25.23 19.66 8.85
N ASN A 2 -24.99 19.51 8.82
CA ASN A 2 -24.25 18.95 8.47
C ASN A 2 -23.55 18.39 8.51
N PRO A 3 -23.58 18.04 8.56
CA PRO A 3 -22.84 17.43 8.79
C PRO A 3 -22.04 16.86 8.27
N ALA A 4 -22.09 16.68 8.12
CA ALA A 4 -21.53 16.13 7.68
C ALA A 4 -20.46 16.13 7.48
N THR A 5 -20.39 16.29 7.46
CA THR A 5 -19.56 16.24 7.22
C THR A 5 -18.68 16.10 7.57
N PRO A 6 -18.61 16.16 7.81
CA PRO A 6 -17.59 16.14 8.05
C PRO A 6 -16.79 15.43 8.29
N ALA A 7 -17.31 15.26 8.73
CA ALA A 7 -16.59 14.58 9.03
C ALA A 7 -15.75 14.29 8.32
N SER A 8 -16.18 14.23 7.83
CA SER A 8 -15.55 13.80 7.15
C SER A 8 -14.33 14.04 7.21
N GLY A 9 -14.14 13.85 7.88
CA GLY A 9 -12.96 13.75 7.86
C GLY A 9 -12.16 14.49 7.30
N ALA A 10 -12.56 15.32 7.10
CA ALA A 10 -11.79 16.09 6.36
C ALA A 10 -10.69 16.73 7.13
N ALA A 11 -10.23 16.15 8.15
CA ALA A 11 -9.04 16.65 8.80
C ALA A 11 -7.91 16.70 7.79
N PRO A 12 -7.27 17.84 7.62
CA PRO A 12 -6.22 17.96 6.60
C PRO A 12 -5.03 17.04 6.83
N ASP A 13 -4.80 16.62 8.07
CA ASP A 13 -3.68 15.75 8.39
C ASP A 13 -4.05 14.30 8.40
N SER A 14 -5.26 13.94 8.05
CA SER A 14 -5.62 12.53 8.04
C SER A 14 -4.84 11.82 6.93
N ALA A 15 -4.59 10.54 7.16
CA ALA A 15 -3.90 9.74 6.15
C ALA A 15 -4.69 9.72 4.85
N ASP A 16 -6.00 9.66 4.95
CA ASP A 16 -6.83 9.61 3.75
C ASP A 16 -6.70 10.90 2.93
N SER A 17 -6.75 12.05 3.58
CA SER A 17 -6.57 13.32 2.89
C SER A 17 -5.21 13.44 2.25
N ARG A 18 -4.18 13.02 2.98
CA ARG A 18 -2.83 13.06 2.48
C ARG A 18 -2.67 12.16 1.27
N LEU A 19 -3.25 10.96 1.36
CA LEU A 19 -3.19 10.02 0.25
C LEU A 19 -3.80 10.64 -1.00
N ARG A 20 -4.96 11.23 -0.87
CA ARG A 20 -5.62 11.81 -2.04
C ARG A 20 -4.83 12.95 -2.65
N SER A 21 -4.10 13.68 -1.82
CA SER A 21 -3.32 14.80 -2.31
C SER A 21 -2.07 14.39 -3.08
N ILE A 22 -1.59 13.16 -2.87
CA ILE A 22 -0.37 12.71 -3.53
C ILE A 22 -0.62 11.82 -4.74
N LEU A 23 -1.87 11.48 -5.00
CA LEU A 23 -2.21 10.68 -6.17
C LEU A 23 -2.01 11.51 -7.43
N ALA A 24 -1.48 10.87 -8.46
CA ALA A 24 -1.33 11.53 -9.75
C ALA A 24 -2.69 11.70 -10.39
N LYS A 25 -2.78 12.63 -11.33
CA LYS A 25 -4.01 12.82 -12.06
C LYS A 25 -4.37 11.53 -12.79
N GLY A 26 -5.59 11.06 -12.58
CA GLY A 26 -6.05 9.84 -13.20
C GLY A 26 -5.64 8.57 -12.49
N GLU A 27 -4.85 8.69 -11.43
CA GLU A 27 -4.44 7.51 -10.66
C GLU A 27 -5.57 7.12 -9.72
N GLU A 28 -6.02 5.88 -9.82
CA GLU A 28 -7.14 5.39 -9.03
C GLU A 28 -6.68 4.36 -8.02
N ILE A 29 -7.32 4.37 -6.86
CA ILE A 29 -7.01 3.41 -5.81
C ILE A 29 -7.73 2.11 -6.12
N SER A 30 -6.95 1.03 -6.27
CA SER A 30 -7.51 -0.30 -6.49
C SER A 30 -7.89 -0.96 -5.17
N HIS A 31 -7.06 -0.80 -4.15
CA HIS A 31 -7.29 -1.35 -2.82
C HIS A 31 -6.90 -0.32 -1.79
N LEU A 32 -7.69 -0.22 -0.74
CA LEU A 32 -7.40 0.67 0.38
C LEU A 32 -7.62 -0.11 1.66
N VAL A 33 -6.60 -0.17 2.49
CA VAL A 33 -6.64 -0.93 3.73
C VAL A 33 -6.27 -0.02 4.87
N SER A 34 -7.14 0.08 5.86
CA SER A 34 -6.81 0.78 7.09
C SER A 34 -5.94 -0.13 7.96
N ALA A 35 -4.81 0.39 8.38
CA ALA A 35 -3.90 -0.32 9.25
C ALA A 35 -3.71 0.50 10.52
N ILE A 36 -2.98 -0.05 11.47
CA ILE A 36 -2.76 0.64 12.73
C ILE A 36 -1.79 1.80 12.48
N GLY A 37 -2.31 3.01 12.63
CA GLY A 37 -1.51 4.22 12.46
C GLY A 37 -1.22 4.62 11.03
N CYS A 38 -1.85 3.97 10.05
CA CYS A 38 -1.59 4.32 8.65
C CYS A 38 -2.68 3.75 7.75
N VAL A 39 -2.61 4.14 6.49
CA VAL A 39 -3.44 3.58 5.43
C VAL A 39 -2.52 2.99 4.38
N ILE A 40 -2.90 1.83 3.85
CA ILE A 40 -2.16 1.22 2.75
C ILE A 40 -3.02 1.32 1.50
N ALA A 41 -2.47 1.83 0.43
CA ALA A 41 -3.21 1.98 -0.81
C ALA A 41 -2.44 1.34 -1.96
N LEU A 42 -3.17 0.68 -2.83
CA LEU A 42 -2.62 0.11 -4.04
C LEU A 42 -3.27 0.77 -5.24
N THR A 43 -2.46 1.26 -6.15
CA THR A 43 -2.93 1.77 -7.42
C THR A 43 -2.34 0.91 -8.52
N PRO A 44 -2.76 1.09 -9.78
CA PRO A 44 -2.14 0.31 -10.85
C PRO A 44 -0.64 0.54 -11.00
N ARG A 45 -0.12 1.62 -10.43
CA ARG A 45 1.27 1.99 -10.62
C ARG A 45 2.16 1.73 -9.42
N ARG A 46 1.60 1.82 -8.20
CA ARG A 46 2.46 1.82 -7.02
C ARG A 46 1.70 1.38 -5.78
N LEU A 47 2.46 1.03 -4.78
CA LEU A 47 1.97 0.73 -3.45
C LEU A 47 2.35 1.89 -2.54
N LEU A 48 1.41 2.34 -1.73
CA LEU A 48 1.60 3.51 -0.89
C LEU A 48 1.25 3.20 0.55
N ILE A 49 2.04 3.75 1.47
CA ILE A 49 1.69 3.76 2.89
C ILE A 49 1.71 5.21 3.34
N VAL A 50 0.61 5.66 3.91
CA VAL A 50 0.48 7.03 4.41
C VAL A 50 0.17 6.96 5.89
N ARG A 51 1.06 7.49 6.70
CA ARG A 51 0.90 7.47 8.16
C ARG A 51 -0.06 8.54 8.62
N GLU A 52 -0.75 8.22 9.70
CA GLU A 52 -1.65 9.17 10.32
C GLU A 52 -0.91 10.01 11.34
N GLY A 53 -1.47 11.15 11.65
CA GLY A 53 -0.98 12.00 12.70
C GLY A 53 -0.59 13.37 12.20
N SER A 54 -0.96 14.36 12.98
CA SER A 54 -0.66 15.75 12.62
C SER A 54 0.78 16.11 12.91
N SER A 55 1.46 15.31 13.74
CA SER A 55 2.85 15.60 14.08
C SER A 55 3.84 15.13 13.02
N PHE A 56 3.38 14.37 12.05
CA PHE A 56 4.29 13.86 11.04
C PHE A 56 4.63 14.93 10.03
N ARG A 57 5.89 14.95 9.66
CA ARG A 57 6.31 15.74 8.53
C ARG A 57 5.88 15.05 7.25
N PRO A 58 5.46 15.79 6.25
CA PRO A 58 4.98 15.16 5.02
C PRO A 58 5.97 14.16 4.42
N LYS A 59 7.26 14.47 4.49
CA LYS A 59 8.26 13.59 3.89
C LYS A 59 8.39 12.26 4.61
N THR A 60 8.16 12.24 5.90
CA THR A 60 8.34 11.02 6.67
C THR A 60 7.04 10.26 6.86
N GLY A 61 5.92 10.87 6.48
CA GLY A 61 4.63 10.24 6.64
C GLY A 61 4.18 9.41 5.46
N VAL A 62 4.93 9.42 4.36
CA VAL A 62 4.53 8.75 3.13
C VAL A 62 5.66 7.86 2.65
N ARG A 63 5.33 6.63 2.29
CA ARG A 63 6.23 5.72 1.61
C ARG A 63 5.57 5.20 0.37
N GLU A 64 6.35 5.02 -0.68
CA GLU A 64 5.80 4.48 -1.91
C GLU A 64 6.82 3.56 -2.58
N TRP A 65 6.29 2.58 -3.31
CA TRP A 65 7.10 1.63 -4.06
C TRP A 65 6.42 1.40 -5.40
N GLU A 66 7.19 1.46 -6.46
CA GLU A 66 6.68 1.03 -7.76
C GLU A 66 6.54 -0.48 -7.76
N LEU A 67 5.58 -0.97 -8.52
CA LEU A 67 5.34 -2.40 -8.61
C LEU A 67 6.33 -2.99 -9.60
N ASP A 68 7.49 -3.38 -9.12
CA ASP A 68 8.52 -3.96 -9.96
C ASP A 68 9.10 -5.19 -9.27
N ALA A 69 10.01 -5.86 -9.95
CA ALA A 69 10.52 -7.16 -9.54
C ALA A 69 11.31 -7.11 -8.22
N GLY A 70 11.72 -5.92 -7.80
CA GLY A 70 12.47 -5.80 -6.55
C GLY A 70 11.59 -5.75 -5.31
N LEU A 71 10.29 -5.65 -5.49
CA LEU A 71 9.36 -5.51 -4.38
C LEU A 71 8.83 -6.86 -3.94
N SER A 72 8.71 -7.06 -2.64
CA SER A 72 8.01 -8.23 -2.11
C SER A 72 7.10 -7.80 -0.97
N VAL A 73 5.97 -8.46 -0.86
CA VAL A 73 5.01 -8.21 0.20
C VAL A 73 4.66 -9.55 0.83
N ARG A 74 4.82 -9.63 2.14
CA ARG A 74 4.56 -10.86 2.88
C ARG A 74 3.56 -10.59 3.99
N ALA A 75 2.70 -11.54 4.22
CA ALA A 75 1.71 -11.46 5.29
C ALA A 75 2.12 -12.41 6.39
N GLY A 76 2.15 -11.89 7.62
CA GLY A 76 2.36 -12.70 8.79
C GLY A 76 1.02 -13.18 9.33
N MET A 77 1.10 -14.10 10.29
CA MET A 77 -0.12 -14.64 10.89
C MET A 77 -0.77 -13.62 11.80
N VAL A 78 -2.10 -13.68 11.84
CA VAL A 78 -2.85 -12.86 12.78
C VAL A 78 -2.64 -13.40 14.19
N ARG A 79 -2.23 -12.54 15.10
CA ARG A 79 -2.06 -12.87 16.50
C ARG A 79 -2.59 -11.72 17.34
N GLN A 80 -3.32 -12.07 18.39
CA GLN A 80 -3.81 -11.08 19.34
C GLN A 80 -4.54 -9.93 18.66
N GLY A 81 -5.34 -10.25 17.67
CA GLY A 81 -6.19 -9.27 17.02
C GLY A 81 -5.58 -8.52 15.86
N SER A 82 -4.34 -8.82 15.49
CA SER A 82 -3.75 -8.16 14.32
C SER A 82 -2.74 -9.07 13.63
N GLY A 83 -2.50 -8.78 12.37
CA GLY A 83 -1.47 -9.45 11.60
C GLY A 83 -0.52 -8.43 11.02
N SER A 84 0.61 -8.87 10.54
CA SER A 84 1.61 -7.97 10.00
C SER A 84 1.72 -8.13 8.49
N LEU A 85 1.97 -7.01 7.83
CA LEU A 85 2.39 -7.00 6.44
C LEU A 85 3.80 -6.45 6.39
N VAL A 86 4.68 -7.17 5.72
CA VAL A 86 6.06 -6.73 5.58
C VAL A 86 6.33 -6.46 4.11
N ILE A 87 6.72 -5.24 3.82
CA ILE A 87 7.03 -4.80 2.47
C ILE A 87 8.54 -4.64 2.38
N LYS A 88 9.15 -5.36 1.46
CA LYS A 88 10.60 -5.31 1.30
C LYS A 88 10.96 -4.86 -0.09
N TRP A 89 11.96 -4.02 -0.16
CA TRP A 89 12.53 -3.59 -1.41
C TRP A 89 14.02 -3.43 -1.21
N GLY A 90 14.81 -4.28 -1.88
CA GLY A 90 16.23 -4.31 -1.63
C GLY A 90 16.51 -4.74 -0.20
N ARG A 91 17.27 -3.96 0.52
CA ARG A 91 17.61 -4.22 1.91
C ARG A 91 16.63 -3.60 2.89
N ASN A 92 15.70 -2.81 2.39
CA ASN A 92 14.78 -2.09 3.25
C ASN A 92 13.53 -2.91 3.48
N ALA A 93 13.04 -2.87 4.71
CA ALA A 93 11.80 -3.54 5.07
C ALA A 93 10.95 -2.60 5.89
N THR A 94 9.66 -2.60 5.62
CA THR A 94 8.70 -1.81 6.35
C THR A 94 7.60 -2.75 6.81
N SER A 95 7.26 -2.68 8.10
CA SER A 95 6.19 -3.51 8.65
C SER A 95 5.02 -2.63 9.05
N VAL A 96 3.83 -3.10 8.74
CA VAL A 96 2.61 -2.46 9.21
C VAL A 96 1.72 -3.54 9.81
N PHE A 97 0.83 -3.13 10.71
CA PHE A 97 -0.04 -4.07 11.40
C PHE A 97 -1.48 -3.78 11.04
N VAL A 98 -2.20 -4.83 10.68
CA VAL A 98 -3.59 -4.72 10.25
C VAL A 98 -4.44 -5.47 11.25
N ARG A 99 -5.51 -4.84 11.71
CA ARG A 99 -6.42 -5.47 12.65
C ARG A 99 -7.12 -6.64 12.01
N ALA A 100 -7.49 -7.61 12.84
CA ALA A 100 -8.10 -8.83 12.34
C ALA A 100 -9.36 -8.56 11.54
N ASP A 101 -10.13 -7.54 11.92
CA ASP A 101 -11.37 -7.22 11.22
C ASP A 101 -11.14 -6.58 9.85
N ARG A 102 -9.89 -6.25 9.52
CA ARG A 102 -9.53 -5.73 8.20
C ARG A 102 -8.62 -6.69 7.45
N TRP A 103 -8.40 -7.87 7.99
CA TRP A 103 -7.41 -8.79 7.45
C TRP A 103 -7.77 -9.28 6.05
N ASP A 104 -9.06 -9.49 5.79
CA ASP A 104 -9.47 -9.93 4.46
C ASP A 104 -9.13 -8.89 3.40
N GLU A 105 -9.31 -7.63 3.72
CA GLU A 105 -8.95 -6.55 2.81
C GLU A 105 -7.44 -6.53 2.56
N ALA A 106 -6.66 -6.76 3.62
CA ALA A 106 -5.22 -6.81 3.48
C ALA A 106 -4.79 -7.97 2.60
N MET A 107 -5.42 -9.13 2.76
CA MET A 107 -5.09 -10.29 1.95
C MET A 107 -5.46 -10.08 0.49
N ALA A 108 -6.54 -9.39 0.23
CA ALA A 108 -6.92 -9.07 -1.14
C ALA A 108 -5.87 -8.15 -1.78
N LEU A 109 -5.39 -7.18 -1.03
CA LEU A 109 -4.34 -6.29 -1.52
C LEU A 109 -3.05 -7.07 -1.81
N VAL A 110 -2.64 -7.91 -0.87
CA VAL A 110 -1.42 -8.71 -1.03
C VAL A 110 -1.52 -9.61 -2.26
N GLY A 111 -2.67 -10.23 -2.45
CA GLY A 111 -2.88 -11.09 -3.60
C GLY A 111 -2.75 -10.34 -4.91
N THR A 112 -3.32 -9.14 -4.97
CA THR A 112 -3.24 -8.33 -6.18
C THR A 112 -1.80 -7.89 -6.44
N VAL A 113 -1.08 -7.47 -5.40
CA VAL A 113 0.32 -7.07 -5.55
C VAL A 113 1.13 -8.24 -6.09
N ARG A 114 0.97 -9.41 -5.49
CA ARG A 114 1.73 -10.58 -5.92
C ARG A 114 1.43 -10.97 -7.36
N ALA A 115 0.16 -10.88 -7.74
CA ALA A 115 -0.21 -11.20 -9.11
C ALA A 115 0.45 -10.24 -10.10
N ARG A 116 0.46 -8.97 -9.77
CA ARG A 116 1.09 -7.97 -10.64
C ARG A 116 2.60 -8.15 -10.71
N LEU A 117 3.22 -8.49 -9.59
CA LEU A 117 4.66 -8.71 -9.57
C LEU A 117 5.04 -9.91 -10.42
N ARG A 118 4.22 -10.96 -10.41
CA ARG A 118 4.46 -12.12 -11.26
C ARG A 118 4.35 -11.77 -12.74
N LEU A 119 3.39 -10.94 -13.09
CA LEU A 119 3.25 -10.49 -14.47
C LEU A 119 4.44 -9.65 -14.90
N GLU A 120 4.88 -8.77 -14.03
CA GLU A 120 6.03 -7.92 -14.34
C GLU A 120 7.29 -8.76 -14.48
N GLU A 121 7.47 -9.74 -13.63
CA GLU A 121 8.61 -10.64 -13.68
C GLU A 121 8.60 -11.44 -14.98
N GLY A 122 7.45 -11.95 -15.36
CA GLY A 122 7.32 -12.69 -16.61
C GLY A 122 7.61 -11.84 -17.82
N ARG A 123 7.16 -10.59 -17.78
CA ARG A 123 7.42 -9.66 -18.87
C ARG A 123 8.91 -9.36 -19.00
N THR A 124 9.56 -9.16 -17.85
CA THR A 124 10.99 -8.90 -17.83
C THR A 124 11.76 -10.09 -18.37
N ARG A 125 11.39 -11.30 -17.92
CA ARG A 125 12.04 -12.49 -18.42
C ARG A 125 11.84 -12.66 -19.91
N GLY A 126 10.63 -12.43 -20.39
CA GLY A 126 10.35 -12.52 -21.81
C GLY A 126 11.17 -11.55 -22.61
N GLY A 127 11.29 -10.33 -22.12
CA GLY A 127 12.08 -9.31 -22.81
C GLY A 127 13.56 -9.57 -22.79
N ARG A 128 14.03 -10.38 -21.84
CA ARG A 128 15.45 -10.67 -21.71
C ARG A 128 15.81 -12.03 -22.27
N ARG A 129 14.87 -12.73 -22.82
CA ARG A 129 15.13 -14.06 -23.32
C ARG A 129 16.21 -14.00 -24.40
N PRO A 130 17.21 -14.85 -24.32
CA PRO A 130 18.26 -14.85 -25.35
C PRO A 130 17.69 -15.25 -26.70
N PRO A 131 18.18 -14.64 -27.74
CA PRO A 131 17.78 -15.05 -29.08
C PRO A 131 18.13 -16.51 -29.28
N GLY A 132 17.25 -17.25 -29.86
CA GLY A 132 17.49 -18.65 -30.11
C GLY A 132 17.33 -19.50 -28.87
N GLY A 133 17.06 -18.89 -27.76
CA GLY A 133 16.81 -19.64 -26.54
C GLY A 133 15.36 -19.97 -26.43
#